data_b2354ff94d0e5f6b98f8d5a793386b77
#
_entry.id   b2354ff94d0e5f6b98f8d5a793386b77
#
_cell.length_a   1.000
_cell.length_b   1.000
_cell.length_c   1.000
_cell.angle_alpha   90.00
_cell.angle_beta   90.00
_cell.angle_gamma   90.00
#
_symmetry.space_group_name_H-M   'P 1'
#
loop_
_entity.id
_entity.type
_entity.pdbx_description
1 polymer ?
#
loop_
_entity_poly.entity_id
_entity_poly.type
_entity_poly.pdbx_seq_one_letter_code
_entity_poly.pdbx_strand_id
1 'polypeptide(L)'
;MPQVLDIEQALLLLELEPPFEKRDVQLARRRQAKVWHPDLAPPGKQLEHERHLKAINEAADQLENLAEGSRGGCVSRNAVRVSAAAARAARAEAGRRNYEEAQAREAASAEQQKHDPFGTRMPDHSVVHRYARCLSYPEWGVGEVAGIYFTGSGDDIQQWARVRFSPGVRTVPAGSLQFVDFSKPDPGHERVQRFMTAAQHAMVEQDYGLAAKRLVYARDAEPGNVSVLRLLTLAFWQGGELTAAGRAVRDWARADPTRPAAQRYASRIYEDMRAYDLAEQAAVRAAQLGPTDAGAWERVGRLRLRLLNRHGALEALERARRLGPTVEGLLDLALAHHLGGDLGGEVTATEQATLLDAEHPEAWTRYAHALARTDRISDAIAASERALRLAPDDEEVAELLARLHAAQPRVLPAAS
;
A
#
# COMPACT_ATOMS: atom_id res chain seq x y z
N MET A 1 9.29 14.11 9.32
CA MET A 1 9.10 15.26 8.44
C MET A 1 7.64 15.28 8.01
N PRO A 2 6.93 16.41 8.01
CA PRO A 2 5.56 16.47 7.49
C PRO A 2 5.60 16.05 6.02
N GLN A 3 4.73 15.09 5.64
CA GLN A 3 4.57 14.69 4.25
C GLN A 3 3.94 15.88 3.50
N VAL A 4 4.70 16.49 2.61
CA VAL A 4 4.16 17.48 1.69
C VAL A 4 3.17 16.75 0.78
N LEU A 5 1.87 17.06 0.92
CA LEU A 5 0.82 16.55 0.04
C LEU A 5 1.13 16.92 -1.41
N ASP A 6 0.74 16.08 -2.36
CA ASP A 6 0.82 16.43 -3.78
C ASP A 6 -0.24 17.51 -4.08
N ILE A 7 0.08 18.48 -4.93
CA ILE A 7 -0.84 19.57 -5.29
C ILE A 7 -2.16 19.03 -5.84
N GLU A 8 -2.09 17.95 -6.63
CA GLU A 8 -3.28 17.28 -7.17
C GLU A 8 -4.10 16.61 -6.06
N GLN A 9 -3.45 16.03 -5.05
CA GLN A 9 -4.12 15.49 -3.86
C GLN A 9 -4.74 16.60 -3.00
N ALA A 10 -4.06 17.74 -2.89
CA ALA A 10 -4.59 18.90 -2.17
C ALA A 10 -5.85 19.47 -2.85
N LEU A 11 -5.88 19.52 -4.19
CA LEU A 11 -7.05 19.92 -4.97
C LEU A 11 -8.23 18.97 -4.77
N LEU A 12 -7.98 17.65 -4.78
CA LEU A 12 -9.01 16.64 -4.52
C LEU A 12 -9.56 16.73 -3.10
N LEU A 13 -8.68 16.91 -2.10
CA LEU A 13 -9.08 17.01 -0.70
C LEU A 13 -9.96 18.23 -0.41
N LEU A 14 -9.76 19.31 -1.16
CA LEU A 14 -10.52 20.55 -1.05
C LEU A 14 -11.66 20.66 -2.07
N GLU A 15 -11.80 19.67 -2.96
CA GLU A 15 -12.78 19.69 -4.05
C GLU A 15 -12.68 20.97 -4.88
N LEU A 16 -11.45 21.34 -5.25
CA LEU A 16 -11.15 22.53 -6.04
C LEU A 16 -10.65 22.17 -7.43
N GLU A 17 -11.19 22.88 -8.43
CA GLU A 17 -10.73 22.77 -9.83
C GLU A 17 -10.04 24.05 -10.29
N PRO A 18 -8.92 23.95 -11.03
CA PRO A 18 -8.32 25.13 -11.65
C PRO A 18 -9.19 25.67 -12.82
N PRO A 19 -9.28 26.99 -13.02
CA PRO A 19 -8.56 28.04 -12.30
C PRO A 19 -9.18 28.37 -10.94
N PHE A 20 -8.35 28.68 -9.94
CA PHE A 20 -8.81 29.12 -8.62
C PHE A 20 -7.93 30.24 -8.06
N GLU A 21 -8.50 31.01 -7.13
CA GLU A 21 -7.82 32.06 -6.38
C GLU A 21 -7.68 31.68 -4.89
N LYS A 22 -6.85 32.43 -4.15
CA LYS A 22 -6.70 32.24 -2.71
C LYS A 22 -8.04 32.22 -1.96
N ARG A 23 -8.99 33.06 -2.37
CA ARG A 23 -10.33 33.11 -1.77
C ARG A 23 -11.11 31.80 -1.93
N ASP A 24 -10.96 31.15 -3.06
CA ASP A 24 -11.63 29.87 -3.33
C ASP A 24 -11.09 28.77 -2.44
N VAL A 25 -9.75 28.75 -2.23
CA VAL A 25 -9.10 27.83 -1.31
C VAL A 25 -9.63 28.00 0.12
N GLN A 26 -9.75 29.25 0.58
CA GLN A 26 -10.27 29.55 1.93
C GLN A 26 -11.74 29.14 2.09
N LEU A 27 -12.56 29.30 1.05
CA LEU A 27 -13.96 28.86 1.06
C LEU A 27 -14.06 27.33 1.08
N ALA A 28 -13.24 26.65 0.28
CA ALA A 28 -13.18 25.21 0.25
C ALA A 28 -12.70 24.64 1.60
N ARG A 29 -11.62 25.20 2.17
CA ARG A 29 -11.15 24.86 3.53
C ARG A 29 -12.27 24.95 4.57
N ARG A 30 -13.06 26.03 4.56
CA ARG A 30 -14.18 26.22 5.51
C ARG A 30 -15.29 25.19 5.30
N ARG A 31 -15.59 24.82 4.06
CA ARG A 31 -16.57 23.77 3.75
C ARG A 31 -16.13 22.43 4.29
N GLN A 32 -14.94 22.00 3.91
CA GLN A 32 -14.40 20.71 4.32
C GLN A 32 -14.15 20.61 5.84
N ALA A 33 -13.71 21.70 6.48
CA ALA A 33 -13.53 21.74 7.94
C ALA A 33 -14.86 21.59 8.70
N LYS A 34 -16.00 22.03 8.14
CA LYS A 34 -17.31 21.79 8.75
C LYS A 34 -17.72 20.33 8.68
N VAL A 35 -17.41 19.64 7.59
CA VAL A 35 -17.73 18.22 7.41
C VAL A 35 -16.87 17.32 8.31
N TRP A 36 -15.59 17.66 8.43
CA TRP A 36 -14.61 16.84 9.14
C TRP A 36 -14.28 17.38 10.54
N HIS A 37 -15.17 18.16 11.16
CA HIS A 37 -14.95 18.65 12.51
C HIS A 37 -15.00 17.49 13.51
N PRO A 38 -14.04 17.38 14.46
CA PRO A 38 -14.01 16.27 15.43
C PRO A 38 -15.29 16.16 16.29
N ASP A 39 -15.93 17.30 16.58
CA ASP A 39 -17.17 17.36 17.38
C ASP A 39 -18.40 16.78 16.63
N LEU A 40 -18.32 16.67 15.30
CA LEU A 40 -19.36 16.08 14.46
C LEU A 40 -19.09 14.61 14.13
N ALA A 41 -17.97 14.06 14.61
CA ALA A 41 -17.57 12.68 14.35
C ALA A 41 -18.53 11.70 15.03
N PRO A 42 -18.93 10.61 14.34
CA PRO A 42 -19.62 9.50 14.97
C PRO A 42 -18.81 8.92 16.13
N PRO A 43 -19.45 8.29 17.14
CA PRO A 43 -18.76 7.69 18.26
C PRO A 43 -17.64 6.73 17.79
N GLY A 44 -16.41 6.96 18.25
CA GLY A 44 -15.21 6.16 17.89
C GLY A 44 -14.47 6.62 16.64
N LYS A 45 -14.95 7.62 15.87
CA LYS A 45 -14.27 8.14 14.66
C LYS A 45 -13.60 9.51 14.85
N GLN A 46 -13.56 10.04 16.05
CA GLN A 46 -12.98 11.37 16.34
C GLN A 46 -11.54 11.52 15.84
N LEU A 47 -10.69 10.50 16.06
CA LEU A 47 -9.30 10.50 15.61
C LEU A 47 -9.16 10.49 14.08
N GLU A 48 -10.10 9.87 13.38
CA GLU A 48 -10.16 9.87 11.91
C GLU A 48 -10.50 11.28 11.41
N HIS A 49 -11.52 11.93 11.99
CA HIS A 49 -11.89 13.30 11.68
C HIS A 49 -10.75 14.30 11.96
N GLU A 50 -10.04 14.17 13.08
CA GLU A 50 -8.87 15.00 13.39
C GLU A 50 -7.77 14.86 12.33
N ARG A 51 -7.50 13.63 11.89
CA ARG A 51 -6.50 13.37 10.83
C ARG A 51 -6.92 13.97 9.49
N HIS A 52 -8.19 13.85 9.12
CA HIS A 52 -8.73 14.47 7.91
C HIS A 52 -8.69 15.99 7.98
N LEU A 53 -9.10 16.58 9.10
CA LEU A 53 -9.06 18.02 9.29
C LEU A 53 -7.61 18.56 9.22
N LYS A 54 -6.65 17.84 9.76
CA LYS A 54 -5.24 18.17 9.64
C LYS A 54 -4.78 18.15 8.18
N ALA A 55 -5.12 17.09 7.43
CA ALA A 55 -4.77 16.98 6.02
C ALA A 55 -5.42 18.09 5.17
N ILE A 56 -6.68 18.47 5.45
CA ILE A 56 -7.39 19.59 4.82
C ILE A 56 -6.65 20.91 5.07
N ASN A 57 -6.18 21.15 6.29
CA ASN A 57 -5.44 22.36 6.61
C ASN A 57 -4.09 22.42 5.88
N GLU A 58 -3.33 21.32 5.87
CA GLU A 58 -2.05 21.22 5.15
C GLU A 58 -2.25 21.41 3.64
N ALA A 59 -3.30 20.83 3.06
CA ALA A 59 -3.66 21.00 1.66
C ALA A 59 -4.01 22.47 1.33
N ALA A 60 -4.79 23.13 2.18
CA ALA A 60 -5.16 24.52 2.01
C ALA A 60 -3.94 25.44 2.05
N ASP A 61 -3.06 25.26 3.02
CA ASP A 61 -1.84 26.04 3.16
C ASP A 61 -0.93 25.90 1.91
N GLN A 62 -0.83 24.72 1.33
CA GLN A 62 -0.09 24.50 0.08
C GLN A 62 -0.70 25.20 -1.13
N LEU A 63 -2.02 25.13 -1.30
CA LEU A 63 -2.71 25.78 -2.42
C LEU A 63 -2.76 27.31 -2.25
N GLU A 64 -2.85 27.82 -1.03
CA GLU A 64 -2.73 29.26 -0.76
C GLU A 64 -1.34 29.79 -1.15
N ASN A 65 -0.27 29.08 -0.76
CA ASN A 65 1.10 29.43 -1.16
C ASN A 65 1.30 29.41 -2.68
N LEU A 66 0.67 28.44 -3.37
CA LEU A 66 0.70 28.37 -4.83
C LEU A 66 -0.03 29.56 -5.48
N ALA A 67 -1.16 29.97 -4.89
CA ALA A 67 -1.92 31.12 -5.37
C ALA A 67 -1.17 32.44 -5.15
N GLU A 68 -0.48 32.60 -4.01
CA GLU A 68 0.34 33.79 -3.72
C GLU A 68 1.56 33.89 -4.65
N GLY A 69 2.17 32.76 -5.04
CA GLY A 69 3.27 32.69 -6.00
C GLY A 69 2.87 32.87 -7.46
N SER A 70 1.56 32.85 -7.77
CA SER A 70 1.05 32.94 -9.13
C SER A 70 0.88 34.40 -9.58
N ARG A 71 1.31 34.73 -10.82
CA ARG A 71 1.12 36.07 -11.40
C ARG A 71 -0.39 36.40 -11.48
N GLY A 72 -0.83 37.42 -10.75
CA GLY A 72 -2.22 37.86 -10.70
C GLY A 72 -3.10 37.11 -9.67
N GLY A 73 -2.50 36.29 -8.80
CA GLY A 73 -3.24 35.62 -7.70
C GLY A 73 -4.16 34.47 -8.12
N CYS A 74 -4.23 34.15 -9.43
CA CYS A 74 -5.05 33.09 -9.98
C CYS A 74 -4.18 31.92 -10.47
N VAL A 75 -4.47 30.70 -10.02
CA VAL A 75 -3.74 29.48 -10.38
C VAL A 75 -4.41 28.81 -11.56
N SER A 76 -3.76 28.87 -12.72
CA SER A 76 -4.25 28.19 -13.94
C SER A 76 -3.95 26.68 -13.91
N ARG A 77 -4.68 25.91 -14.75
CA ARG A 77 -4.40 24.46 -14.96
C ARG A 77 -2.95 24.19 -15.36
N ASN A 78 -2.35 25.08 -16.12
CA ASN A 78 -0.96 24.93 -16.54
C ASN A 78 0.03 25.15 -15.37
N ALA A 79 -0.26 26.11 -14.47
CA ALA A 79 0.51 26.34 -13.27
C ALA A 79 0.48 25.12 -12.33
N VAL A 80 -0.68 24.49 -12.16
CA VAL A 80 -0.82 23.23 -11.41
C VAL A 80 0.03 22.11 -12.02
N ARG A 81 -0.03 21.91 -13.33
CA ARG A 81 0.79 20.88 -14.02
C ARG A 81 2.28 21.09 -13.85
N VAL A 82 2.74 22.33 -13.97
CA VAL A 82 4.17 22.67 -13.83
C VAL A 82 4.62 22.43 -12.38
N SER A 83 3.83 22.86 -11.40
CA SER A 83 4.14 22.67 -9.99
C SER A 83 4.10 21.20 -9.57
N ALA A 84 3.14 20.41 -10.06
CA ALA A 84 3.07 18.97 -9.84
C ALA A 84 4.26 18.24 -10.47
N ALA A 85 4.65 18.62 -11.69
CA ALA A 85 5.84 18.06 -12.36
C ALA A 85 7.13 18.39 -11.61
N ALA A 86 7.28 19.62 -11.11
CA ALA A 86 8.42 20.03 -10.29
C ALA A 86 8.48 19.27 -8.95
N ALA A 87 7.34 19.07 -8.29
CA ALA A 87 7.26 18.29 -7.05
C ALA A 87 7.63 16.81 -7.29
N ARG A 88 7.18 16.21 -8.41
CA ARG A 88 7.56 14.85 -8.79
C ARG A 88 9.05 14.72 -9.09
N ALA A 89 9.64 15.69 -9.79
CA ALA A 89 11.07 15.72 -10.07
C ALA A 89 11.90 15.84 -8.78
N ALA A 90 11.50 16.71 -7.86
CA ALA A 90 12.17 16.88 -6.56
C ALA A 90 12.09 15.59 -5.70
N ARG A 91 10.93 14.88 -5.71
CA ARG A 91 10.78 13.59 -5.02
C ARG A 91 11.66 12.50 -5.65
N ALA A 92 11.73 12.45 -6.98
CA ALA A 92 12.59 11.49 -7.67
C ALA A 92 14.09 11.75 -7.40
N GLU A 93 14.48 13.02 -7.26
CA GLU A 93 15.83 13.40 -6.89
C GLU A 93 16.15 13.08 -5.42
N ALA A 94 15.22 13.37 -4.51
CA ALA A 94 15.34 12.98 -3.10
C ALA A 94 15.41 11.45 -2.93
N GLY A 95 14.62 10.71 -3.70
CA GLY A 95 14.68 9.24 -3.76
C GLY A 95 16.02 8.73 -4.25
N ARG A 96 16.61 9.36 -5.27
CA ARG A 96 17.97 9.03 -5.76
C ARG A 96 19.02 9.33 -4.71
N ARG A 97 18.99 10.49 -4.07
CA ARG A 97 19.93 10.83 -2.99
C ARG A 97 19.87 9.86 -1.81
N ASN A 98 18.65 9.50 -1.38
CA ASN A 98 18.47 8.51 -0.32
C ASN A 98 18.99 7.11 -0.71
N TYR A 99 18.85 6.73 -1.98
CA TYR A 99 19.38 5.48 -2.50
C TYR A 99 20.91 5.51 -2.57
N GLU A 100 21.50 6.59 -3.05
CA GLU A 100 22.95 6.81 -3.09
C GLU A 100 23.56 6.85 -1.69
N GLU A 101 22.89 7.53 -0.73
CA GLU A 101 23.31 7.51 0.68
C GLU A 101 23.20 6.11 1.31
N ALA A 102 22.16 5.35 0.97
CA ALA A 102 22.00 3.97 1.43
C ALA A 102 23.11 3.07 0.85
N GLN A 103 23.42 3.21 -0.44
CA GLN A 103 24.55 2.52 -1.07
C GLN A 103 25.90 2.96 -0.49
N ALA A 104 26.09 4.25 -0.23
CA ALA A 104 27.31 4.74 0.40
C ALA A 104 27.50 4.21 1.83
N ARG A 105 26.39 4.09 2.61
CA ARG A 105 26.42 3.47 3.94
C ARG A 105 26.68 1.98 3.87
N GLU A 106 26.14 1.31 2.87
CA GLU A 106 26.37 -0.11 2.63
C GLU A 106 27.81 -0.37 2.16
N ALA A 107 28.35 0.49 1.29
CA ALA A 107 29.75 0.47 0.88
C ALA A 107 30.69 0.79 2.03
N ALA A 108 30.39 1.81 2.86
CA ALA A 108 31.17 2.16 4.04
C ALA A 108 31.15 1.02 5.10
N SER A 109 30.01 0.35 5.27
CA SER A 109 29.90 -0.82 6.15
C SER A 109 30.66 -2.02 5.58
N ALA A 110 30.69 -2.19 4.25
CA ALA A 110 31.49 -3.21 3.57
C ALA A 110 33.00 -2.91 3.63
N GLU A 111 33.37 -1.62 3.62
CA GLU A 111 34.76 -1.18 3.77
C GLU A 111 35.24 -1.29 5.22
N GLN A 112 34.38 -0.99 6.21
CA GLN A 112 34.64 -1.31 7.63
C GLN A 112 34.74 -2.83 7.87
N GLN A 113 34.02 -3.65 7.09
CA GLN A 113 34.16 -5.10 7.13
C GLN A 113 35.46 -5.61 6.47
N LYS A 114 36.05 -4.83 5.56
CA LYS A 114 37.39 -5.13 4.97
C LYS A 114 38.54 -4.83 5.93
N HIS A 115 38.34 -3.96 6.91
CA HIS A 115 39.30 -3.72 7.99
C HIS A 115 38.96 -4.59 9.21
N ASP A 116 38.86 -5.91 8.98
CA ASP A 116 38.79 -6.89 10.03
C ASP A 116 40.21 -7.04 10.64
N PRO A 117 40.39 -6.72 11.95
CA PRO A 117 41.72 -6.85 12.58
C PRO A 117 42.24 -8.29 12.65
N PHE A 118 41.45 -9.26 12.17
CA PHE A 118 41.76 -10.67 12.18
C PHE A 118 42.00 -11.28 10.77
N GLY A 119 42.41 -10.46 9.80
CA GLY A 119 42.61 -10.76 8.39
C GLY A 119 43.24 -12.11 8.06
N THR A 120 42.46 -13.18 8.16
CA THR A 120 42.83 -14.51 7.65
C THR A 120 41.70 -15.03 6.75
N ARG A 121 42.05 -15.18 5.50
CA ARG A 121 41.25 -15.73 4.41
C ARG A 121 40.84 -17.18 4.72
N MET A 122 39.56 -17.46 4.59
CA MET A 122 38.96 -18.78 4.72
C MET A 122 39.57 -19.81 3.78
N PRO A 123 39.85 -20.99 4.25
CA PRO A 123 39.88 -22.17 3.40
C PRO A 123 38.53 -22.87 3.42
N ASP A 124 38.09 -23.16 2.24
CA ASP A 124 37.11 -24.17 1.84
C ASP A 124 35.60 -23.97 2.18
N HIS A 125 34.83 -23.94 1.11
CA HIS A 125 33.38 -23.69 1.05
C HIS A 125 32.49 -24.91 1.32
N SER A 126 32.94 -25.90 2.08
CA SER A 126 32.11 -27.04 2.44
C SER A 126 31.42 -26.90 3.80
N VAL A 127 30.85 -25.74 4.10
CA VAL A 127 30.00 -25.61 5.29
C VAL A 127 28.64 -26.23 4.99
N VAL A 128 28.49 -27.50 5.32
CA VAL A 128 27.26 -28.28 5.19
C VAL A 128 26.14 -27.76 6.17
N HIS A 129 26.53 -26.96 7.15
CA HIS A 129 25.60 -26.47 8.19
C HIS A 129 25.43 -24.96 8.12
N ARG A 130 24.28 -24.54 7.65
CA ARG A 130 23.96 -23.12 7.43
C ARG A 130 23.45 -22.42 8.67
N TYR A 131 23.02 -23.14 9.70
CA TYR A 131 22.40 -22.62 10.90
C TYR A 131 22.99 -23.28 12.16
N ALA A 132 23.06 -22.49 13.23
CA ALA A 132 23.56 -22.97 14.54
C ALA A 132 22.87 -22.24 15.69
N ARG A 133 22.80 -22.92 16.87
CA ARG A 133 22.43 -22.34 18.15
C ARG A 133 23.67 -22.13 19.00
N CYS A 134 23.69 -21.03 19.75
CA CYS A 134 24.73 -20.83 20.76
C CYS A 134 24.30 -21.51 22.06
N LEU A 135 25.11 -22.48 22.51
CA LEU A 135 24.83 -23.23 23.75
C LEU A 135 24.97 -22.35 24.99
N SER A 136 25.87 -21.37 24.95
CA SER A 136 26.10 -20.43 26.05
C SER A 136 25.03 -19.37 26.18
N TYR A 137 24.24 -19.11 25.12
CA TYR A 137 23.21 -18.10 25.04
C TYR A 137 21.99 -18.63 24.26
N PRO A 138 21.27 -19.60 24.82
CA PRO A 138 20.14 -20.24 24.15
C PRO A 138 19.00 -19.28 23.80
N GLU A 139 18.90 -18.16 24.51
CA GLU A 139 17.92 -17.09 24.26
C GLU A 139 18.13 -16.36 22.92
N TRP A 140 19.30 -16.47 22.31
CA TRP A 140 19.53 -15.87 20.98
C TRP A 140 18.85 -16.64 19.84
N GLY A 141 18.37 -17.86 20.13
CA GLY A 141 17.70 -18.71 19.14
C GLY A 141 18.66 -19.35 18.16
N VAL A 142 18.15 -19.65 16.94
CA VAL A 142 18.94 -20.18 15.84
C VAL A 142 19.41 -19.01 14.96
N GLY A 143 20.71 -18.97 14.70
CA GLY A 143 21.32 -17.96 13.84
C GLY A 143 21.88 -18.55 12.55
N GLU A 144 21.96 -17.73 11.50
CA GLU A 144 22.63 -18.09 10.25
C GLU A 144 24.16 -17.95 10.41
N VAL A 145 24.91 -19.00 10.12
CA VAL A 145 26.37 -18.98 10.17
C VAL A 145 26.90 -18.21 8.97
N ALA A 146 27.39 -17.02 9.21
CA ALA A 146 27.93 -16.14 8.17
C ALA A 146 29.40 -16.49 7.82
N GLY A 147 30.11 -17.15 8.70
CA GLY A 147 31.48 -17.62 8.45
C GLY A 147 32.12 -18.26 9.69
N ILE A 148 33.10 -19.09 9.46
CA ILE A 148 33.97 -19.70 10.48
C ILE A 148 35.38 -19.27 10.20
N TYR A 149 36.14 -18.86 11.21
CA TYR A 149 37.55 -18.46 11.08
C TYR A 149 38.36 -18.93 12.26
N PHE A 150 39.68 -18.93 12.07
CA PHE A 150 40.62 -19.40 13.04
C PHE A 150 41.48 -18.24 13.54
N THR A 151 41.78 -18.22 14.82
CA THR A 151 42.69 -17.25 15.44
C THR A 151 43.76 -18.02 16.23
N GLY A 152 44.96 -17.46 16.31
CA GLY A 152 46.11 -18.10 16.98
C GLY A 152 47.18 -18.63 16.02
N SER A 153 48.30 -19.04 16.56
CA SER A 153 49.40 -19.63 15.79
C SER A 153 49.97 -20.87 16.54
N GLY A 154 50.37 -21.89 15.80
CA GLY A 154 50.90 -23.15 16.37
C GLY A 154 49.79 -24.01 16.99
N ASP A 155 50.04 -24.54 18.16
CA ASP A 155 49.13 -25.48 18.86
C ASP A 155 47.94 -24.78 19.54
N ASP A 156 47.91 -23.42 19.57
CA ASP A 156 46.86 -22.60 20.18
C ASP A 156 45.86 -22.01 19.15
N ILE A 157 45.43 -22.80 18.16
CA ILE A 157 44.46 -22.37 17.17
C ILE A 157 43.05 -22.45 17.76
N GLN A 158 42.38 -21.30 17.91
CA GLN A 158 41.00 -21.25 18.33
C GLN A 158 40.10 -21.03 17.13
N GLN A 159 39.00 -21.79 17.05
CA GLN A 159 38.00 -21.70 16.01
C GLN A 159 36.83 -20.83 16.47
N TRP A 160 36.51 -19.79 15.70
CA TRP A 160 35.43 -18.86 15.96
C TRP A 160 34.43 -18.91 14.82
N ALA A 161 33.16 -18.65 15.15
CA ALA A 161 32.11 -18.53 14.17
C ALA A 161 31.43 -17.17 14.29
N ARG A 162 31.17 -16.56 13.16
CA ARG A 162 30.34 -15.37 13.04
C ARG A 162 28.92 -15.79 12.69
N VAL A 163 27.98 -15.55 13.58
CA VAL A 163 26.61 -16.01 13.46
C VAL A 163 25.65 -14.80 13.54
N ARG A 164 24.72 -14.74 12.61
CA ARG A 164 23.66 -13.73 12.59
C ARG A 164 22.45 -14.27 13.37
N PHE A 165 22.31 -13.87 14.62
CA PHE A 165 21.13 -14.13 15.45
C PHE A 165 20.10 -13.00 15.29
N SER A 166 18.86 -13.20 15.77
CA SER A 166 17.83 -12.17 15.75
C SER A 166 18.24 -10.86 16.47
N PRO A 167 18.93 -10.91 17.62
CA PRO A 167 19.42 -9.68 18.28
C PRO A 167 20.65 -9.05 17.59
N GLY A 168 21.18 -9.64 16.51
CA GLY A 168 22.29 -9.12 15.73
C GLY A 168 23.39 -10.13 15.46
N VAL A 169 24.46 -9.67 14.76
CA VAL A 169 25.63 -10.51 14.45
C VAL A 169 26.52 -10.64 15.68
N ARG A 170 26.90 -11.88 16.02
CA ARG A 170 27.79 -12.22 17.13
C ARG A 170 28.93 -13.10 16.66
N THR A 171 30.09 -12.92 17.27
CA THR A 171 31.25 -13.78 17.12
C THR A 171 31.33 -14.63 18.39
N VAL A 172 31.27 -15.93 18.21
CA VAL A 172 31.30 -16.91 19.30
C VAL A 172 32.30 -18.05 19.02
N PRO A 173 32.88 -18.66 20.05
CA PRO A 173 33.68 -19.85 19.85
C PRO A 173 32.91 -20.94 19.10
N ALA A 174 33.47 -21.54 18.06
CA ALA A 174 32.76 -22.54 17.28
C ALA A 174 32.34 -23.76 18.12
N GLY A 175 33.10 -24.10 19.15
CA GLY A 175 32.77 -25.16 20.10
C GLY A 175 31.56 -24.85 20.98
N SER A 176 31.10 -23.58 21.07
CA SER A 176 29.88 -23.17 21.76
C SER A 176 28.64 -23.24 20.86
N LEU A 177 28.77 -23.68 19.63
CA LEU A 177 27.69 -23.80 18.66
C LEU A 177 27.21 -25.24 18.53
N GLN A 178 25.90 -25.42 18.56
CA GLN A 178 25.25 -26.62 18.10
C GLN A 178 24.70 -26.35 16.69
N PHE A 179 25.33 -27.01 15.71
CA PHE A 179 24.84 -26.92 14.33
C PHE A 179 23.50 -27.63 14.19
N VAL A 180 22.57 -26.98 13.48
CA VAL A 180 21.21 -27.47 13.32
C VAL A 180 21.12 -28.18 11.97
N ASP A 181 20.84 -29.48 12.03
CA ASP A 181 20.57 -30.31 10.87
C ASP A 181 19.03 -30.39 10.68
N PHE A 182 18.51 -29.68 9.69
CA PHE A 182 17.08 -29.66 9.39
C PHE A 182 16.53 -30.98 8.81
N SER A 183 17.40 -31.98 8.53
CA SER A 183 16.97 -33.31 8.11
C SER A 183 16.43 -34.18 9.26
N LYS A 184 16.67 -33.78 10.51
CA LYS A 184 16.14 -34.45 11.71
C LYS A 184 15.07 -33.56 12.37
N PRO A 185 13.99 -34.12 12.90
CA PRO A 185 13.01 -33.33 13.67
C PRO A 185 13.73 -32.67 14.84
N ASP A 186 13.98 -31.36 14.70
CA ASP A 186 14.63 -30.55 15.73
C ASP A 186 13.65 -30.36 16.90
N PRO A 187 14.07 -30.59 18.16
CA PRO A 187 13.25 -30.21 19.32
C PRO A 187 12.83 -28.73 19.31
N GLY A 188 13.54 -27.88 18.56
CA GLY A 188 13.11 -26.52 18.25
C GLY A 188 11.89 -26.43 17.36
N HIS A 189 11.69 -27.36 16.43
CA HIS A 189 10.51 -27.37 15.56
C HIS A 189 9.22 -27.59 16.34
N GLU A 190 9.20 -28.51 17.31
CA GLU A 190 8.04 -28.67 18.21
C GLU A 190 7.76 -27.40 19.02
N ARG A 191 8.81 -26.71 19.46
CA ARG A 191 8.70 -25.46 20.20
C ARG A 191 8.09 -24.37 19.32
N VAL A 192 8.54 -24.25 18.05
CA VAL A 192 7.96 -23.32 17.06
C VAL A 192 6.49 -23.63 16.84
N GLN A 193 6.12 -24.90 16.66
CA GLN A 193 4.72 -25.32 16.49
C GLN A 193 3.87 -24.94 17.71
N ARG A 194 4.36 -25.11 18.93
CA ARG A 194 3.67 -24.69 20.15
C ARG A 194 3.45 -23.17 20.19
N PHE A 195 4.47 -22.38 19.81
CA PHE A 195 4.31 -20.92 19.74
C PHE A 195 3.33 -20.50 18.63
N MET A 196 3.35 -21.15 17.48
CA MET A 196 2.41 -20.88 16.39
C MET A 196 0.97 -21.18 16.80
N THR A 197 0.72 -22.36 17.38
CA THR A 197 -0.61 -22.75 17.88
C THR A 197 -1.11 -21.77 18.94
N ALA A 198 -0.27 -21.44 19.91
CA ALA A 198 -0.61 -20.49 20.96
C ALA A 198 -0.85 -19.05 20.42
N ALA A 199 -0.14 -18.67 19.35
CA ALA A 199 -0.37 -17.39 18.67
C ALA A 199 -1.69 -17.40 17.90
N GLN A 200 -2.03 -18.51 17.22
CA GLN A 200 -3.31 -18.66 16.52
C GLN A 200 -4.49 -18.55 17.48
N HIS A 201 -4.42 -19.16 18.69
CA HIS A 201 -5.42 -18.97 19.72
C HIS A 201 -5.57 -17.50 20.13
N ALA A 202 -4.44 -16.82 20.38
CA ALA A 202 -4.47 -15.40 20.71
C ALA A 202 -5.05 -14.54 19.58
N MET A 203 -4.81 -14.89 18.31
CA MET A 203 -5.44 -14.21 17.16
C MET A 203 -6.95 -14.42 17.11
N VAL A 204 -7.45 -15.60 17.45
CA VAL A 204 -8.90 -15.87 17.55
C VAL A 204 -9.52 -15.05 18.67
N GLU A 205 -8.82 -14.88 19.79
CA GLU A 205 -9.21 -14.03 20.92
C GLU A 205 -8.99 -12.53 20.66
N GLN A 206 -8.51 -12.17 19.47
CA GLN A 206 -8.17 -10.81 19.04
C GLN A 206 -7.06 -10.14 19.90
N ASP A 207 -6.31 -10.91 20.67
CA ASP A 207 -5.11 -10.43 21.35
C ASP A 207 -3.89 -10.51 20.40
N TYR A 208 -3.87 -9.58 19.46
CA TYR A 208 -2.83 -9.51 18.42
C TYR A 208 -1.46 -9.18 19.00
N GLY A 209 -1.41 -8.45 20.13
CA GLY A 209 -0.16 -8.13 20.82
C GLY A 209 0.49 -9.38 21.43
N LEU A 210 -0.29 -10.26 22.07
CA LEU A 210 0.20 -11.54 22.59
C LEU A 210 0.58 -12.49 21.45
N ALA A 211 -0.23 -12.53 20.37
CA ALA A 211 0.05 -13.31 19.20
C ALA A 211 1.40 -12.91 18.57
N ALA A 212 1.63 -11.62 18.36
CA ALA A 212 2.87 -11.09 17.81
C ALA A 212 4.09 -11.46 18.69
N LYS A 213 4.00 -11.31 20.02
CA LYS A 213 5.08 -11.70 20.94
C LYS A 213 5.46 -13.18 20.79
N ARG A 214 4.46 -14.07 20.74
CA ARG A 214 4.70 -15.52 20.56
C ARG A 214 5.33 -15.84 19.21
N LEU A 215 4.88 -15.16 18.15
CA LEU A 215 5.42 -15.34 16.80
C LEU A 215 6.83 -14.76 16.63
N VAL A 216 7.19 -13.71 17.38
CA VAL A 216 8.59 -13.25 17.43
C VAL A 216 9.49 -14.34 17.98
N TYR A 217 9.10 -15.02 19.07
CA TYR A 217 9.88 -16.17 19.58
C TYR A 217 9.96 -17.33 18.57
N ALA A 218 8.87 -17.59 17.84
CA ALA A 218 8.86 -18.60 16.78
C ALA A 218 9.79 -18.22 15.62
N ARG A 219 9.77 -16.95 15.18
CA ARG A 219 10.67 -16.43 14.15
C ARG A 219 12.13 -16.50 14.58
N ASP A 220 12.44 -16.17 15.81
CA ASP A 220 13.82 -16.19 16.33
C ASP A 220 14.36 -17.61 16.40
N ALA A 221 13.48 -18.59 16.58
CA ALA A 221 13.85 -20.02 16.52
C ALA A 221 13.99 -20.52 15.06
N GLU A 222 13.14 -20.06 14.12
CA GLU A 222 13.17 -20.42 12.69
C GLU A 222 12.99 -19.17 11.83
N PRO A 223 14.04 -18.38 11.56
CA PRO A 223 13.93 -17.07 10.88
C PRO A 223 13.38 -17.13 9.46
N GLY A 224 13.53 -18.25 8.76
CA GLY A 224 13.07 -18.45 7.38
C GLY A 224 11.70 -19.13 7.27
N ASN A 225 11.03 -19.42 8.38
CA ASN A 225 9.74 -20.12 8.35
C ASN A 225 8.63 -19.22 7.80
N VAL A 226 8.22 -19.49 6.56
CA VAL A 226 7.20 -18.72 5.83
C VAL A 226 5.87 -18.66 6.59
N SER A 227 5.47 -19.75 7.26
CA SER A 227 4.23 -19.78 8.03
C SER A 227 4.27 -18.85 9.24
N VAL A 228 5.40 -18.84 9.95
CA VAL A 228 5.64 -17.91 11.07
C VAL A 228 5.64 -16.47 10.59
N LEU A 229 6.37 -16.15 9.52
CA LEU A 229 6.46 -14.79 8.97
C LEU A 229 5.11 -14.29 8.46
N ARG A 230 4.31 -15.17 7.86
CA ARG A 230 2.95 -14.85 7.44
C ARG A 230 2.06 -14.53 8.65
N LEU A 231 2.02 -15.38 9.66
CA LEU A 231 1.22 -15.14 10.85
C LEU A 231 1.66 -13.89 11.61
N LEU A 232 2.98 -13.66 11.72
CA LEU A 232 3.54 -12.47 12.35
C LEU A 232 3.15 -11.19 11.61
N THR A 233 3.15 -11.22 10.27
CA THR A 233 2.67 -10.12 9.45
C THR A 233 1.20 -9.81 9.75
N LEU A 234 0.35 -10.86 9.80
CA LEU A 234 -1.07 -10.70 10.09
C LEU A 234 -1.32 -10.18 11.51
N ALA A 235 -0.60 -10.71 12.52
CA ALA A 235 -0.75 -10.28 13.90
C ALA A 235 -0.39 -8.78 14.07
N PHE A 236 0.72 -8.33 13.51
CA PHE A 236 1.08 -6.92 13.53
C PHE A 236 0.08 -6.05 12.74
N TRP A 237 -0.37 -6.51 11.59
CA TRP A 237 -1.30 -5.74 10.77
C TRP A 237 -2.67 -5.57 11.44
N GLN A 238 -3.26 -6.67 11.92
CA GLN A 238 -4.54 -6.65 12.64
C GLN A 238 -4.44 -5.93 13.99
N GLY A 239 -3.27 -5.97 14.64
CA GLY A 239 -2.98 -5.20 15.85
C GLY A 239 -2.72 -3.69 15.59
N GLY A 240 -2.76 -3.23 14.36
CA GLY A 240 -2.52 -1.83 14.00
C GLY A 240 -1.05 -1.40 14.00
N GLU A 241 -0.11 -2.32 14.24
CA GLU A 241 1.33 -2.06 14.23
C GLU A 241 1.89 -2.05 12.80
N LEU A 242 1.44 -1.09 11.97
CA LEU A 242 1.70 -1.06 10.54
C LEU A 242 3.18 -1.07 10.19
N THR A 243 4.03 -0.36 10.94
CA THR A 243 5.49 -0.34 10.71
C THR A 243 6.14 -1.69 10.97
N ALA A 244 5.69 -2.43 11.98
CA ALA A 244 6.16 -3.78 12.28
C ALA A 244 5.64 -4.77 11.22
N ALA A 245 4.38 -4.65 10.81
CA ALA A 245 3.78 -5.43 9.73
C ALA A 245 4.53 -5.23 8.41
N GLY A 246 4.92 -3.99 8.07
CA GLY A 246 5.72 -3.66 6.89
C GLY A 246 7.11 -4.28 6.91
N ARG A 247 7.72 -4.45 8.08
CA ARG A 247 8.99 -5.20 8.22
C ARG A 247 8.77 -6.69 8.06
N ALA A 248 7.79 -7.25 8.76
CA ALA A 248 7.48 -8.67 8.72
C ALA A 248 7.11 -9.16 7.32
N VAL A 249 6.31 -8.39 6.56
CA VAL A 249 5.92 -8.76 5.19
C VAL A 249 7.11 -8.72 4.22
N ARG A 250 8.08 -7.84 4.42
CA ARG A 250 9.33 -7.85 3.62
C ARG A 250 10.17 -9.10 3.89
N ASP A 251 10.25 -9.51 5.16
CA ASP A 251 10.97 -10.75 5.52
C ASP A 251 10.24 -11.95 4.93
N TRP A 252 8.90 -11.98 4.96
CA TRP A 252 8.10 -13.00 4.28
C TRP A 252 8.33 -13.01 2.77
N ALA A 253 8.33 -11.85 2.11
CA ALA A 253 8.58 -11.76 0.67
C ALA A 253 10.00 -12.24 0.27
N ARG A 254 10.98 -12.08 1.16
CA ARG A 254 12.34 -12.64 0.94
C ARG A 254 12.39 -14.14 1.14
N ALA A 255 11.65 -14.67 2.11
CA ALA A 255 11.58 -16.10 2.39
C ALA A 255 10.80 -16.88 1.32
N ASP A 256 9.81 -16.23 0.67
CA ASP A 256 9.00 -16.83 -0.39
C ASP A 256 8.84 -15.87 -1.58
N PRO A 257 9.90 -15.72 -2.40
CA PRO A 257 9.93 -14.70 -3.47
C PRO A 257 9.12 -15.08 -4.71
N THR A 258 8.71 -16.34 -4.83
CA THR A 258 8.03 -16.89 -6.03
C THR A 258 6.51 -16.84 -5.91
N ARG A 259 5.96 -16.69 -4.71
CA ARG A 259 4.53 -16.67 -4.49
C ARG A 259 3.99 -15.24 -4.36
N PRO A 260 2.84 -14.94 -4.98
CA PRO A 260 2.29 -13.58 -4.96
C PRO A 260 1.72 -13.16 -3.60
N ALA A 261 1.51 -14.11 -2.68
CA ALA A 261 0.81 -13.85 -1.42
C ALA A 261 1.47 -12.76 -0.58
N ALA A 262 2.78 -12.84 -0.34
CA ALA A 262 3.50 -11.84 0.45
C ALA A 262 3.39 -10.44 -0.18
N GLN A 263 3.49 -10.35 -1.51
CA GLN A 263 3.38 -9.09 -2.24
C GLN A 263 1.97 -8.51 -2.21
N ARG A 264 0.92 -9.37 -2.25
CA ARG A 264 -0.47 -8.94 -2.07
C ARG A 264 -0.70 -8.32 -0.69
N TYR A 265 -0.19 -8.96 0.37
CA TYR A 265 -0.26 -8.41 1.72
C TYR A 265 0.59 -7.14 1.88
N ALA A 266 1.79 -7.11 1.31
CA ALA A 266 2.63 -5.92 1.32
C ALA A 266 1.93 -4.71 0.70
N SER A 267 1.27 -4.90 -0.44
CA SER A 267 0.50 -3.84 -1.10
C SER A 267 -0.60 -3.27 -0.20
N ARG A 268 -1.33 -4.13 0.54
CA ARG A 268 -2.39 -3.68 1.46
C ARG A 268 -1.82 -2.94 2.67
N ILE A 269 -0.79 -3.50 3.29
CA ILE A 269 -0.13 -2.89 4.45
C ILE A 269 0.47 -1.53 4.09
N TYR A 270 1.12 -1.40 2.93
CA TYR A 270 1.68 -0.13 2.48
C TYR A 270 0.58 0.88 2.12
N GLU A 271 -0.57 0.44 1.63
CA GLU A 271 -1.73 1.30 1.42
C GLU A 271 -2.25 1.85 2.75
N ASP A 272 -2.40 1.00 3.78
CA ASP A 272 -2.81 1.42 5.12
C ASP A 272 -1.78 2.37 5.76
N MET A 273 -0.50 2.20 5.45
CA MET A 273 0.57 3.14 5.79
C MET A 273 0.56 4.44 4.95
N ARG A 274 -0.34 4.54 3.96
CA ARG A 274 -0.38 5.62 2.95
C ARG A 274 0.90 5.73 2.11
N ALA A 275 1.69 4.69 2.06
CA ALA A 275 2.90 4.59 1.23
C ALA A 275 2.54 4.05 -0.17
N TYR A 276 1.74 4.83 -0.92
CA TYR A 276 1.11 4.39 -2.17
C TYR A 276 2.09 3.93 -3.24
N ASP A 277 3.28 4.55 -3.32
CA ASP A 277 4.33 4.13 -4.26
C ASP A 277 4.83 2.71 -3.93
N LEU A 278 5.04 2.40 -2.64
CA LEU A 278 5.43 1.06 -2.20
C LEU A 278 4.28 0.06 -2.37
N ALA A 279 3.04 0.50 -2.15
CA ALA A 279 1.85 -0.30 -2.37
C ALA A 279 1.69 -0.70 -3.84
N GLU A 280 1.91 0.25 -4.77
CA GLU A 280 1.87 0.00 -6.22
C GLU A 280 2.98 -0.95 -6.65
N GLN A 281 4.23 -0.73 -6.23
CA GLN A 281 5.34 -1.63 -6.54
C GLN A 281 5.05 -3.06 -6.08
N ALA A 282 4.53 -3.24 -4.87
CA ALA A 282 4.16 -4.54 -4.34
C ALA A 282 2.98 -5.16 -5.14
N ALA A 283 1.97 -4.36 -5.52
CA ALA A 283 0.86 -4.83 -6.33
C ALA A 283 1.32 -5.28 -7.71
N VAL A 284 2.17 -4.49 -8.39
CA VAL A 284 2.77 -4.85 -9.69
C VAL A 284 3.56 -6.17 -9.57
N ARG A 285 4.35 -6.30 -8.52
CA ARG A 285 5.10 -7.54 -8.29
C ARG A 285 4.16 -8.74 -8.07
N ALA A 286 3.07 -8.56 -7.31
CA ALA A 286 2.06 -9.60 -7.12
C ALA A 286 1.40 -10.01 -8.44
N ALA A 287 1.05 -9.03 -9.29
CA ALA A 287 0.45 -9.26 -10.60
C ALA A 287 1.44 -9.93 -11.59
N GLN A 288 2.73 -9.63 -11.51
CA GLN A 288 3.77 -10.30 -12.30
C GLN A 288 3.94 -11.77 -11.89
N LEU A 289 3.85 -12.08 -10.60
CA LEU A 289 3.94 -13.44 -10.07
C LEU A 289 2.65 -14.27 -10.33
N GLY A 290 1.51 -13.59 -10.47
CA GLY A 290 0.22 -14.20 -10.80
C GLY A 290 -0.43 -13.50 -12.00
N PRO A 291 0.07 -13.65 -13.24
CA PRO A 291 -0.34 -12.84 -14.39
C PRO A 291 -1.78 -13.06 -14.85
N THR A 292 -2.42 -14.13 -14.40
CA THR A 292 -3.82 -14.47 -14.69
C THR A 292 -4.78 -14.07 -13.55
N ASP A 293 -4.28 -13.49 -12.46
CA ASP A 293 -5.09 -13.01 -11.35
C ASP A 293 -5.67 -11.62 -11.69
N ALA A 294 -6.95 -11.58 -12.07
CA ALA A 294 -7.65 -10.33 -12.39
C ALA A 294 -7.62 -9.34 -11.22
N GLY A 295 -7.87 -9.83 -9.98
CA GLY A 295 -7.87 -8.99 -8.79
C GLY A 295 -6.52 -8.35 -8.47
N ALA A 296 -5.40 -9.00 -8.86
CA ALA A 296 -4.08 -8.40 -8.73
C ALA A 296 -3.91 -7.20 -9.70
N TRP A 297 -4.40 -7.32 -10.94
CA TRP A 297 -4.37 -6.24 -11.92
C TRP A 297 -5.34 -5.10 -11.59
N GLU A 298 -6.53 -5.41 -11.06
CA GLU A 298 -7.46 -4.39 -10.53
C GLU A 298 -6.79 -3.56 -9.42
N ARG A 299 -6.11 -4.25 -8.51
CA ARG A 299 -5.40 -3.56 -7.45
C ARG A 299 -4.28 -2.64 -7.96
N VAL A 300 -3.52 -3.06 -8.98
CA VAL A 300 -2.55 -2.20 -9.65
C VAL A 300 -3.24 -0.97 -10.24
N GLY A 301 -4.34 -1.17 -10.95
CA GLY A 301 -5.11 -0.08 -11.55
C GLY A 301 -5.62 0.92 -10.52
N ARG A 302 -6.23 0.44 -9.45
CA ARG A 302 -6.75 1.28 -8.35
C ARG A 302 -5.65 2.11 -7.68
N LEU A 303 -4.49 1.52 -7.41
CA LEU A 303 -3.36 2.25 -6.83
C LEU A 303 -2.78 3.28 -7.80
N ARG A 304 -2.74 2.97 -9.10
CA ARG A 304 -2.32 3.92 -10.14
C ARG A 304 -3.30 5.07 -10.31
N LEU A 305 -4.61 4.84 -10.12
CA LEU A 305 -5.59 5.93 -10.05
C LEU A 305 -5.31 6.85 -8.87
N ARG A 306 -5.04 6.30 -7.69
CA ARG A 306 -4.65 7.10 -6.50
C ARG A 306 -3.35 7.87 -6.70
N LEU A 307 -2.42 7.34 -7.48
CA LEU A 307 -1.16 7.98 -7.87
C LEU A 307 -1.32 8.90 -9.10
N LEU A 308 -2.54 9.06 -9.62
CA LEU A 308 -2.87 9.86 -10.80
C LEU A 308 -2.12 9.41 -12.07
N ASN A 309 -1.65 8.18 -12.09
CA ASN A 309 -1.08 7.54 -13.26
C ASN A 309 -2.20 6.90 -14.09
N ARG A 310 -2.97 7.74 -14.79
CA ARG A 310 -4.16 7.32 -15.58
C ARG A 310 -3.84 6.30 -16.66
N HIS A 311 -2.78 6.54 -17.43
CA HIS A 311 -2.41 5.64 -18.52
C HIS A 311 -2.08 4.24 -18.01
N GLY A 312 -1.24 4.15 -16.99
CA GLY A 312 -0.93 2.87 -16.34
C GLY A 312 -2.14 2.24 -15.65
N ALA A 313 -3.09 3.05 -15.12
CA ALA A 313 -4.33 2.54 -14.55
C ALA A 313 -5.21 1.89 -15.62
N LEU A 314 -5.43 2.57 -16.77
CA LEU A 314 -6.18 2.02 -17.90
C LEU A 314 -5.60 0.69 -18.38
N GLU A 315 -4.27 0.62 -18.60
CA GLU A 315 -3.62 -0.63 -19.00
C GLU A 315 -3.89 -1.79 -18.04
N ALA A 316 -3.76 -1.53 -16.74
CA ALA A 316 -3.94 -2.55 -15.71
C ALA A 316 -5.41 -2.99 -15.60
N LEU A 317 -6.36 -2.04 -15.57
CA LEU A 317 -7.79 -2.32 -15.45
C LEU A 317 -8.36 -2.99 -16.71
N GLU A 318 -7.91 -2.60 -17.90
CA GLU A 318 -8.25 -3.28 -19.14
C GLU A 318 -7.72 -4.71 -19.17
N ARG A 319 -6.55 -4.94 -18.59
CA ARG A 319 -6.03 -6.30 -18.45
C ARG A 319 -6.86 -7.12 -17.46
N ALA A 320 -7.22 -6.53 -16.32
CA ALA A 320 -8.10 -7.16 -15.33
C ALA A 320 -9.46 -7.52 -15.95
N ARG A 321 -10.08 -6.59 -16.66
CA ARG A 321 -11.35 -6.79 -17.36
C ARG A 321 -11.33 -7.98 -18.33
N ARG A 322 -10.22 -8.14 -19.07
CA ARG A 322 -10.05 -9.29 -20.00
C ARG A 322 -9.84 -10.63 -19.29
N LEU A 323 -9.30 -10.62 -18.07
CA LEU A 323 -9.05 -11.84 -17.28
C LEU A 323 -10.30 -12.31 -16.54
N GLY A 324 -11.09 -11.38 -16.03
CA GLY A 324 -12.32 -11.64 -15.30
C GLY A 324 -12.86 -10.34 -14.72
N PRO A 325 -13.89 -9.73 -15.36
CA PRO A 325 -14.41 -8.46 -14.90
C PRO A 325 -15.11 -8.60 -13.55
N THR A 326 -14.90 -7.62 -12.67
CA THR A 326 -15.70 -7.41 -11.46
C THR A 326 -16.41 -6.07 -11.55
N VAL A 327 -17.47 -5.86 -10.79
CA VAL A 327 -18.20 -4.58 -10.78
C VAL A 327 -17.25 -3.46 -10.34
N GLU A 328 -16.51 -3.67 -9.26
CA GLU A 328 -15.55 -2.70 -8.73
C GLU A 328 -14.44 -2.38 -9.74
N GLY A 329 -13.90 -3.41 -10.42
CA GLY A 329 -12.89 -3.22 -11.46
C GLY A 329 -13.41 -2.43 -12.65
N LEU A 330 -14.66 -2.63 -13.05
CA LEU A 330 -15.32 -1.87 -14.12
C LEU A 330 -15.61 -0.43 -13.68
N LEU A 331 -15.99 -0.18 -12.44
CA LEU A 331 -16.18 1.16 -11.89
C LEU A 331 -14.85 1.92 -11.77
N ASP A 332 -13.77 1.25 -11.36
CA ASP A 332 -12.42 1.82 -11.39
C ASP A 332 -11.97 2.15 -12.83
N LEU A 333 -12.32 1.29 -13.81
CA LEU A 333 -12.05 1.51 -15.23
C LEU A 333 -12.83 2.72 -15.77
N ALA A 334 -14.11 2.84 -15.40
CA ALA A 334 -14.93 3.99 -15.74
C ALA A 334 -14.33 5.29 -15.17
N LEU A 335 -13.86 5.26 -13.93
CA LEU A 335 -13.16 6.40 -13.33
C LEU A 335 -11.88 6.76 -14.08
N ALA A 336 -11.12 5.77 -14.54
CA ALA A 336 -9.91 6.00 -15.34
C ALA A 336 -10.23 6.68 -16.68
N HIS A 337 -11.30 6.26 -17.36
CA HIS A 337 -11.81 6.89 -18.58
C HIS A 337 -12.31 8.32 -18.31
N HIS A 338 -13.09 8.50 -17.25
CA HIS A 338 -13.58 9.82 -16.82
C HIS A 338 -12.44 10.81 -16.62
N LEU A 339 -11.43 10.44 -15.82
CA LEU A 339 -10.24 11.27 -15.59
C LEU A 339 -9.42 11.52 -16.87
N GLY A 340 -9.60 10.68 -17.88
CA GLY A 340 -9.03 10.82 -19.21
C GLY A 340 -9.83 11.74 -20.16
N GLY A 341 -11.07 12.08 -19.81
CA GLY A 341 -12.01 12.77 -20.69
C GLY A 341 -12.59 11.86 -21.78
N ASP A 342 -12.42 10.54 -21.66
CA ASP A 342 -13.02 9.56 -22.58
C ASP A 342 -14.42 9.19 -22.08
N LEU A 343 -15.39 10.02 -22.44
CA LEU A 343 -16.80 9.83 -22.04
C LEU A 343 -17.39 8.54 -22.64
N GLY A 344 -16.94 8.12 -23.81
CA GLY A 344 -17.42 6.88 -24.44
C GLY A 344 -16.95 5.64 -23.69
N GLY A 345 -15.67 5.60 -23.32
CA GLY A 345 -15.12 4.55 -22.49
C GLY A 345 -15.77 4.49 -21.10
N GLU A 346 -16.04 5.64 -20.50
CA GLU A 346 -16.75 5.73 -19.21
C GLU A 346 -18.15 5.12 -19.28
N VAL A 347 -18.96 5.50 -20.29
CA VAL A 347 -20.30 4.93 -20.52
C VAL A 347 -20.23 3.42 -20.70
N THR A 348 -19.30 2.95 -21.55
CA THR A 348 -19.15 1.52 -21.84
C THR A 348 -18.79 0.71 -20.59
N ALA A 349 -17.86 1.21 -19.79
CA ALA A 349 -17.42 0.53 -18.58
C ALA A 349 -18.53 0.48 -17.52
N THR A 350 -19.25 1.59 -17.32
CA THR A 350 -20.38 1.64 -16.37
C THR A 350 -21.56 0.80 -16.83
N GLU A 351 -21.86 0.76 -18.14
CA GLU A 351 -22.88 -0.14 -18.71
C GLU A 351 -22.52 -1.62 -18.43
N GLN A 352 -21.27 -2.01 -18.68
CA GLN A 352 -20.82 -3.36 -18.38
C GLN A 352 -20.96 -3.70 -16.89
N ALA A 353 -20.72 -2.74 -15.99
CA ALA A 353 -20.90 -2.94 -14.56
C ALA A 353 -22.37 -3.21 -14.20
N THR A 354 -23.33 -2.47 -14.78
CA THR A 354 -24.76 -2.71 -14.56
C THR A 354 -25.26 -4.02 -15.18
N LEU A 355 -24.64 -4.48 -16.28
CA LEU A 355 -24.94 -5.78 -16.89
C LEU A 355 -24.38 -6.94 -16.07
N LEU A 356 -23.24 -6.74 -15.41
CA LEU A 356 -22.61 -7.77 -14.58
C LEU A 356 -23.38 -7.97 -13.26
N ASP A 357 -23.84 -6.89 -12.65
CA ASP A 357 -24.71 -6.92 -11.48
C ASP A 357 -25.80 -5.84 -11.58
N ALA A 358 -27.00 -6.27 -11.98
CA ALA A 358 -28.16 -5.39 -12.16
C ALA A 358 -28.78 -4.87 -10.85
N GLU A 359 -28.33 -5.42 -9.70
CA GLU A 359 -28.82 -5.03 -8.37
C GLU A 359 -27.80 -4.15 -7.62
N HIS A 360 -26.69 -3.79 -8.26
CA HIS A 360 -25.63 -2.97 -7.66
C HIS A 360 -25.98 -1.46 -7.79
N PRO A 361 -26.34 -0.75 -6.71
CA PRO A 361 -26.83 0.63 -6.80
C PRO A 361 -25.78 1.58 -7.36
N GLU A 362 -24.53 1.52 -6.88
CA GLU A 362 -23.44 2.40 -7.33
C GLU A 362 -23.16 2.27 -8.83
N ALA A 363 -23.30 1.07 -9.40
CA ALA A 363 -23.12 0.87 -10.83
C ALA A 363 -24.14 1.68 -11.64
N TRP A 364 -25.42 1.65 -11.24
CA TRP A 364 -26.46 2.44 -11.87
C TRP A 364 -26.28 3.93 -11.66
N THR A 365 -25.87 4.36 -10.46
CA THR A 365 -25.55 5.77 -10.17
C THR A 365 -24.45 6.28 -11.10
N ARG A 366 -23.34 5.55 -11.21
CA ARG A 366 -22.23 5.90 -12.08
C ARG A 366 -22.60 5.89 -13.56
N TYR A 367 -23.43 4.93 -13.97
CA TYR A 367 -23.94 4.85 -15.34
C TYR A 367 -24.82 6.06 -15.68
N ALA A 368 -25.73 6.46 -14.77
CA ALA A 368 -26.56 7.64 -14.94
C ALA A 368 -25.72 8.92 -15.12
N HIS A 369 -24.70 9.10 -14.28
CA HIS A 369 -23.78 10.24 -14.42
C HIS A 369 -23.00 10.21 -15.74
N ALA A 370 -22.54 9.07 -16.19
CA ALA A 370 -21.84 8.92 -17.46
C ALA A 370 -22.75 9.26 -18.66
N LEU A 371 -23.98 8.79 -18.64
CA LEU A 371 -24.99 9.10 -19.66
C LEU A 371 -25.34 10.59 -19.69
N ALA A 372 -25.51 11.20 -18.51
CA ALA A 372 -25.79 12.63 -18.41
C ALA A 372 -24.66 13.48 -19.02
N ARG A 373 -23.40 13.10 -18.84
CA ARG A 373 -22.25 13.80 -19.45
C ARG A 373 -22.14 13.62 -20.97
N THR A 374 -22.75 12.58 -21.51
CA THR A 374 -22.80 12.35 -22.96
C THR A 374 -24.09 12.87 -23.59
N ASP A 375 -24.85 13.68 -22.88
CA ASP A 375 -26.13 14.28 -23.30
C ASP A 375 -27.22 13.24 -23.65
N ARG A 376 -27.08 12.01 -23.18
CA ARG A 376 -28.06 10.93 -23.32
C ARG A 376 -29.13 11.04 -22.22
N ILE A 377 -29.87 12.17 -22.22
CA ILE A 377 -30.76 12.56 -21.11
C ILE A 377 -31.82 11.51 -20.79
N SER A 378 -32.47 10.94 -21.81
CA SER A 378 -33.52 9.93 -21.62
C SER A 378 -32.99 8.67 -20.94
N ASP A 379 -31.80 8.21 -21.36
CA ASP A 379 -31.17 7.02 -20.80
C ASP A 379 -30.65 7.30 -19.37
N ALA A 380 -30.14 8.51 -19.14
CA ALA A 380 -29.70 8.96 -17.82
C ALA A 380 -30.86 9.00 -16.82
N ILE A 381 -32.06 9.45 -17.23
CA ILE A 381 -33.27 9.42 -16.41
C ILE A 381 -33.61 7.98 -16.03
N ALA A 382 -33.69 7.07 -17.01
CA ALA A 382 -34.00 5.66 -16.76
C ALA A 382 -32.98 4.99 -15.82
N ALA A 383 -31.70 5.27 -15.99
CA ALA A 383 -30.65 4.77 -15.12
C ALA A 383 -30.74 5.36 -13.69
N SER A 384 -31.02 6.65 -13.55
CA SER A 384 -31.22 7.30 -12.24
C SER A 384 -32.44 6.74 -11.50
N GLU A 385 -33.55 6.52 -12.21
CA GLU A 385 -34.73 5.86 -11.63
C GLU A 385 -34.42 4.43 -11.17
N ARG A 386 -33.60 3.70 -11.91
CA ARG A 386 -33.16 2.36 -11.48
C ARG A 386 -32.30 2.44 -10.24
N ALA A 387 -31.34 3.36 -10.18
CA ALA A 387 -30.49 3.58 -9.01
C ALA A 387 -31.33 3.90 -7.76
N LEU A 388 -32.32 4.82 -7.86
CA LEU A 388 -33.20 5.17 -6.75
C LEU A 388 -34.13 4.04 -6.32
N ARG A 389 -34.53 3.14 -7.22
CA ARG A 389 -35.25 1.94 -6.82
C ARG A 389 -34.41 1.00 -5.96
N LEU A 390 -33.10 0.96 -6.17
CA LEU A 390 -32.17 0.12 -5.43
C LEU A 390 -31.67 0.80 -4.14
N ALA A 391 -31.52 2.13 -4.17
CA ALA A 391 -31.10 2.96 -3.05
C ALA A 391 -32.02 4.21 -2.96
N PRO A 392 -33.20 4.11 -2.33
CA PRO A 392 -34.17 5.21 -2.30
C PRO A 392 -33.70 6.48 -1.58
N ASP A 393 -32.74 6.34 -0.68
CA ASP A 393 -32.22 7.43 0.16
C ASP A 393 -30.99 8.12 -0.46
N ASP A 394 -30.65 7.83 -1.72
CA ASP A 394 -29.50 8.43 -2.42
C ASP A 394 -29.89 9.86 -2.91
N GLU A 395 -29.53 10.86 -2.10
CA GLU A 395 -29.82 12.26 -2.39
C GLU A 395 -29.11 12.75 -3.66
N GLU A 396 -27.89 12.27 -3.95
CA GLU A 396 -27.12 12.68 -5.13
C GLU A 396 -27.83 12.28 -6.43
N VAL A 397 -28.33 11.05 -6.47
CA VAL A 397 -29.08 10.54 -7.63
C VAL A 397 -30.45 11.24 -7.76
N ALA A 398 -31.13 11.53 -6.64
CA ALA A 398 -32.39 12.27 -6.65
C ALA A 398 -32.21 13.69 -7.21
N GLU A 399 -31.14 14.39 -6.82
CA GLU A 399 -30.78 15.68 -7.39
C GLU A 399 -30.41 15.60 -8.89
N LEU A 400 -29.66 14.56 -9.27
CA LEU A 400 -29.33 14.32 -10.67
C LEU A 400 -30.63 14.15 -11.50
N LEU A 401 -31.54 13.30 -11.03
CA LEU A 401 -32.82 13.03 -11.71
C LEU A 401 -33.65 14.31 -11.86
N ALA A 402 -33.74 15.14 -10.82
CA ALA A 402 -34.45 16.42 -10.87
C ALA A 402 -33.84 17.37 -11.92
N ARG A 403 -32.50 17.45 -12.01
CA ARG A 403 -31.79 18.24 -13.03
C ARG A 403 -32.04 17.72 -14.43
N LEU A 404 -32.03 16.40 -14.62
CA LEU A 404 -32.30 15.76 -15.92
C LEU A 404 -33.72 16.01 -16.40
N HIS A 405 -34.72 15.92 -15.53
CA HIS A 405 -36.12 16.28 -15.87
C HIS A 405 -36.27 17.76 -16.24
N ALA A 406 -35.54 18.65 -15.58
CA ALA A 406 -35.58 20.08 -15.93
C ALA A 406 -34.90 20.37 -17.28
N ALA A 407 -33.89 19.56 -17.66
CA ALA A 407 -33.16 19.67 -18.93
C ALA A 407 -33.90 19.00 -20.12
N GLN A 408 -34.90 18.14 -19.84
CA GLN A 408 -35.66 17.47 -20.89
C GLN A 408 -36.46 18.51 -21.69
N PRO A 409 -36.31 18.56 -23.03
CA PRO A 409 -37.08 19.47 -23.84
C PRO A 409 -38.57 19.16 -23.66
N ARG A 410 -39.36 20.16 -23.22
CA ARG A 410 -40.82 20.04 -23.16
C ARG A 410 -41.33 19.80 -24.57
N VAL A 411 -41.72 18.57 -24.89
CA VAL A 411 -42.47 18.29 -26.11
C VAL A 411 -43.82 19.00 -25.94
N LEU A 412 -43.94 20.17 -26.56
CA LEU A 412 -45.24 20.85 -26.66
C LEU A 412 -46.15 19.89 -27.43
N PRO A 413 -47.38 19.58 -26.91
CA PRO A 413 -48.33 18.78 -27.68
C PRO A 413 -48.56 19.47 -29.00
N ALA A 414 -48.43 18.71 -30.12
CA ALA A 414 -48.76 19.20 -31.44
C ALA A 414 -50.17 19.79 -31.38
N ALA A 415 -50.29 21.07 -31.70
CA ALA A 415 -51.56 21.72 -31.79
C ALA A 415 -52.40 20.97 -32.82
N SER A 416 -53.45 20.30 -32.37
CA SER A 416 -54.47 19.60 -33.20
C SER A 416 -55.40 20.61 -33.86
#